data_4da7b72b281ce236782a0a9122052ecf
#
_entry.id   4da7b72b281ce236782a0a9122052ecf
#
_cell.length_a   1.000
_cell.length_b   1.000
_cell.length_c   1.000
_cell.angle_alpha   90.00
_cell.angle_beta   90.00
_cell.angle_gamma   90.00
#
_symmetry.space_group_name_H-M   'P 1'
#
loop_
_entity.id
_entity.type
_entity.pdbx_description
1 polymer ?
#
loop_
_entity_poly.entity_id
_entity_poly.type
_entity_poly.pdbx_seq_one_letter_code
_entity_poly.pdbx_strand_id
1 'polypeptide(L)'
;GKPMKKTAALAAFALAAMIPMGALGETVFAGEVTASNTQVIAAPFGGMVEKVSVRVGDSVKIGDPIAVVETTKVYAETDGTVSGVFASEGDSADGIKTRYGGLVYIEPINRYTLSCSTEKAYNSSENRYIHIGESIYLKCTKDGSHQGRGIVTAIDEKDESKYTVEVTGGEFYMGETVDIYRNSEYETASRIGRGTVGRTQAVAVNGTGSVLRIHVKPGDT
;
A
#
# COMPACT_ATOMS: atom_id res chain seq x y z
N GLY A 1 -71.54 -4.48 27.61
CA GLY A 1 -70.18 -4.70 27.23
C GLY A 1 -69.55 -3.39 26.70
N LYS A 2 -68.72 -2.78 27.50
CA LYS A 2 -67.95 -1.58 27.10
C LYS A 2 -66.83 -1.95 26.15
N PRO A 3 -66.62 -1.26 25.04
CA PRO A 3 -65.39 -1.44 24.27
C PRO A 3 -64.26 -0.69 24.93
N MET A 4 -63.26 -1.40 25.35
CA MET A 4 -62.00 -0.83 25.76
C MET A 4 -61.32 -0.12 24.58
N LYS A 5 -61.14 1.18 24.71
CA LYS A 5 -60.28 1.95 23.86
C LYS A 5 -58.84 1.52 24.12
N LYS A 6 -58.25 0.81 23.19
CA LYS A 6 -56.83 0.60 23.16
C LYS A 6 -56.20 1.90 22.67
N THR A 7 -55.75 2.68 23.61
CA THR A 7 -54.77 3.72 23.34
C THR A 7 -53.48 3.03 22.89
N ALA A 8 -53.27 2.99 21.61
CA ALA A 8 -51.94 2.71 21.10
C ALA A 8 -51.06 3.90 21.52
N ALA A 9 -50.33 3.70 22.58
CA ALA A 9 -49.24 4.58 22.91
C ALA A 9 -48.22 4.45 21.75
N LEU A 10 -48.21 5.45 20.91
CA LEU A 10 -47.16 5.63 19.96
C LEU A 10 -45.93 5.94 20.80
N ALA A 11 -45.19 4.91 21.14
CA ALA A 11 -43.81 5.11 21.55
C ALA A 11 -43.06 5.59 20.32
N ALA A 12 -43.01 6.90 20.18
CA ALA A 12 -41.99 7.49 19.32
C ALA A 12 -40.67 7.17 19.99
N PHE A 13 -40.12 6.00 19.66
CA PHE A 13 -38.73 5.73 19.90
C PHE A 13 -37.96 6.66 18.96
N ALA A 14 -37.60 7.81 19.50
CA ALA A 14 -36.47 8.52 18.97
C ALA A 14 -35.30 7.54 19.16
N LEU A 15 -35.00 6.78 18.11
CA LEU A 15 -33.80 6.01 18.03
C LEU A 15 -32.68 7.06 17.89
N ALA A 16 -32.22 7.54 19.05
CA ALA A 16 -30.96 8.25 19.07
C ALA A 16 -29.97 7.25 18.45
N ALA A 17 -29.55 7.55 17.25
CA ALA A 17 -28.49 6.80 16.59
C ALA A 17 -27.29 6.88 17.51
N MET A 18 -27.09 5.87 18.33
CA MET A 18 -25.82 5.64 18.99
C MET A 18 -24.86 5.30 17.84
N ILE A 19 -24.09 6.28 17.44
CA ILE A 19 -22.96 6.07 16.56
C ILE A 19 -21.96 5.25 17.37
N PRO A 20 -21.73 3.98 17.07
CA PRO A 20 -20.66 3.25 17.72
C PRO A 20 -19.35 3.90 17.29
N MET A 21 -18.76 4.68 18.19
CA MET A 21 -17.38 5.11 18.03
C MET A 21 -16.51 3.86 18.07
N GLY A 22 -15.98 3.45 16.93
CA GLY A 22 -14.93 2.45 16.90
C GLY A 22 -15.14 1.23 16.01
N ALA A 23 -15.98 1.30 14.99
CA ALA A 23 -15.95 0.28 13.95
C ALA A 23 -15.41 0.89 12.65
N LEU A 24 -14.35 0.33 12.13
CA LEU A 24 -13.94 0.43 10.74
C LEU A 24 -15.12 -0.10 9.90
N GLY A 25 -15.93 0.77 9.36
CA GLY A 25 -17.11 0.35 8.63
C GLY A 25 -18.08 1.51 8.39
N GLU A 26 -19.06 1.27 7.64
CA GLU A 26 -20.10 2.16 7.18
C GLU A 26 -20.62 3.12 8.26
N THR A 27 -20.58 4.40 8.00
CA THR A 27 -21.28 5.40 8.79
C THR A 27 -22.73 5.45 8.31
N VAL A 28 -23.63 4.92 9.10
CA VAL A 28 -25.07 4.90 8.82
C VAL A 28 -25.73 6.11 9.48
N PHE A 29 -26.42 6.92 8.70
CA PHE A 29 -27.22 8.03 9.19
C PHE A 29 -28.70 7.67 9.06
N ALA A 30 -29.43 7.78 10.16
CA ALA A 30 -30.87 7.66 10.14
C ALA A 30 -31.51 9.04 10.15
N GLY A 31 -32.30 9.35 9.17
CA GLY A 31 -33.12 10.57 9.14
C GLY A 31 -34.59 10.19 9.18
N GLU A 32 -35.41 10.94 9.93
CA GLU A 32 -36.84 10.79 9.93
C GLU A 32 -37.44 11.66 8.83
N VAL A 33 -38.00 11.03 7.81
CA VAL A 33 -38.78 11.73 6.78
C VAL A 33 -40.23 11.68 7.20
N THR A 34 -40.90 12.85 7.24
CA THR A 34 -42.25 13.05 7.68
C THR A 34 -43.23 11.99 7.18
N ALA A 35 -43.89 11.34 8.14
CA ALA A 35 -44.98 10.35 8.06
C ALA A 35 -44.56 8.93 7.58
N SER A 36 -44.28 8.10 8.52
CA SER A 36 -44.39 6.62 8.57
C SER A 36 -43.23 5.77 8.03
N ASN A 37 -42.22 6.29 7.33
CA ASN A 37 -41.12 5.44 6.87
C ASN A 37 -39.76 6.03 7.29
N THR A 38 -38.98 5.24 8.02
CA THR A 38 -37.57 5.55 8.30
C THR A 38 -36.72 5.02 7.17
N GLN A 39 -35.95 5.92 6.54
CA GLN A 39 -34.97 5.56 5.55
C GLN A 39 -33.56 5.62 6.14
N VAL A 40 -32.81 4.54 6.04
CA VAL A 40 -31.41 4.51 6.39
C VAL A 40 -30.59 5.07 5.23
N ILE A 41 -29.80 6.10 5.52
CA ILE A 41 -28.85 6.68 4.56
C ILE A 41 -27.46 6.23 4.95
N ALA A 42 -26.83 5.46 4.08
CA ALA A 42 -25.46 4.98 4.26
C ALA A 42 -24.55 5.59 3.20
N ALA A 43 -23.35 5.95 3.61
CA ALA A 43 -22.31 6.30 2.65
C ALA A 43 -21.89 5.02 1.88
N PRO A 44 -21.77 5.08 0.54
CA PRO A 44 -21.38 3.93 -0.27
C PRO A 44 -19.92 3.51 -0.12
N PHE A 45 -19.15 4.26 0.67
CA PHE A 45 -17.73 4.04 0.92
C PHE A 45 -17.38 4.40 2.35
N GLY A 46 -16.30 3.80 2.88
CA GLY A 46 -15.75 4.14 4.20
C GLY A 46 -14.97 5.45 4.16
N GLY A 47 -14.88 6.09 5.32
CA GLY A 47 -14.15 7.33 5.51
C GLY A 47 -14.46 7.95 6.86
N MET A 48 -13.73 9.01 7.21
CA MET A 48 -14.01 9.79 8.42
C MET A 48 -15.11 10.80 8.12
N VAL A 49 -16.11 10.89 9.02
CA VAL A 49 -17.14 11.93 8.91
C VAL A 49 -16.54 13.26 9.29
N GLU A 50 -16.43 14.17 8.32
CA GLU A 50 -15.93 15.51 8.54
C GLU A 50 -17.00 16.40 9.17
N LYS A 51 -18.23 16.31 8.67
CA LYS A 51 -19.35 17.16 9.10
C LYS A 51 -20.68 16.47 8.88
N VAL A 52 -21.57 16.60 9.87
CA VAL A 52 -22.99 16.29 9.74
C VAL A 52 -23.74 17.61 9.64
N SER A 53 -24.51 17.80 8.56
CA SER A 53 -25.18 19.06 8.23
C SER A 53 -26.62 19.16 8.73
N VAL A 54 -27.15 18.10 9.33
CA VAL A 54 -28.55 18.01 9.77
C VAL A 54 -28.65 17.60 11.22
N ARG A 55 -29.79 17.93 11.86
CA ARG A 55 -30.12 17.60 13.23
C ARG A 55 -31.46 16.86 13.28
N VAL A 56 -31.71 16.16 14.39
CA VAL A 56 -33.02 15.54 14.63
C VAL A 56 -34.12 16.59 14.61
N GLY A 57 -35.13 16.39 13.77
CA GLY A 57 -36.26 17.30 13.59
C GLY A 57 -36.13 18.23 12.39
N ASP A 58 -34.99 18.28 11.72
CA ASP A 58 -34.84 19.07 10.48
C ASP A 58 -35.64 18.42 9.34
N SER A 59 -36.17 19.27 8.47
CA SER A 59 -36.78 18.85 7.22
C SER A 59 -35.72 18.84 6.12
N VAL A 60 -35.65 17.75 5.38
CA VAL A 60 -34.71 17.62 4.25
C VAL A 60 -35.43 17.29 2.95
N LYS A 61 -34.87 17.72 1.83
CA LYS A 61 -35.35 17.43 0.48
C LYS A 61 -34.34 16.56 -0.26
N ILE A 62 -34.80 15.90 -1.30
CA ILE A 62 -33.91 15.16 -2.21
C ILE A 62 -32.84 16.12 -2.75
N GLY A 63 -31.57 15.73 -2.60
CA GLY A 63 -30.40 16.52 -3.03
C GLY A 63 -29.78 17.40 -1.94
N ASP A 64 -30.42 17.51 -0.76
CA ASP A 64 -29.81 18.25 0.35
C ASP A 64 -28.60 17.51 0.92
N PRO A 65 -27.51 18.24 1.23
CA PRO A 65 -26.34 17.63 1.82
C PRO A 65 -26.62 17.21 3.29
N ILE A 66 -26.50 15.95 3.57
CA ILE A 66 -26.70 15.38 4.91
C ILE A 66 -25.39 15.34 5.70
N ALA A 67 -24.30 14.90 5.06
CA ALA A 67 -23.00 14.81 5.66
C ALA A 67 -21.89 14.93 4.63
N VAL A 68 -20.69 15.24 5.11
CA VAL A 68 -19.46 15.24 4.30
C VAL A 68 -18.55 14.16 4.86
N VAL A 69 -18.13 13.25 4.00
CA VAL A 69 -17.18 12.16 4.34
C VAL A 69 -15.86 12.47 3.65
N GLU A 70 -14.80 12.50 4.46
CA GLU A 70 -13.44 12.64 3.96
C GLU A 70 -13.00 11.36 3.26
N THR A 71 -12.44 11.50 2.06
CA THR A 71 -11.88 10.38 1.31
C THR A 71 -10.36 10.38 1.44
N THR A 72 -9.79 9.24 1.82
CA THR A 72 -8.34 9.06 1.86
C THR A 72 -7.83 8.74 0.46
N LYS A 73 -6.83 9.48 0.00
CA LYS A 73 -6.12 9.19 -1.24
C LYS A 73 -4.90 8.32 -0.95
N VAL A 74 -4.67 7.35 -1.80
CA VAL A 74 -3.51 6.48 -1.75
C VAL A 74 -2.64 6.77 -2.97
N TYR A 75 -1.35 6.95 -2.73
CA TYR A 75 -0.38 7.33 -3.76
C TYR A 75 0.62 6.21 -3.99
N ALA A 76 1.23 6.20 -5.17
CA ALA A 76 2.36 5.34 -5.46
C ALA A 76 3.57 5.76 -4.61
N GLU A 77 4.26 4.77 -4.02
CA GLU A 77 5.46 4.97 -3.22
C GLU A 77 6.75 4.67 -4.01
N THR A 78 6.61 4.23 -5.25
CA THR A 78 7.73 3.93 -6.15
C THR A 78 7.38 4.31 -7.58
N ASP A 79 8.41 4.69 -8.32
CA ASP A 79 8.30 4.86 -9.77
C ASP A 79 8.31 3.48 -10.44
N GLY A 80 7.45 3.30 -11.44
CA GLY A 80 7.37 2.04 -12.13
C GLY A 80 6.15 1.94 -13.04
N THR A 81 5.88 0.73 -13.51
CA THR A 81 4.75 0.42 -14.38
C THR A 81 3.69 -0.33 -13.59
N VAL A 82 2.44 0.05 -13.72
CA VAL A 82 1.30 -0.69 -13.14
C VAL A 82 1.21 -2.06 -13.81
N SER A 83 1.50 -3.11 -13.05
CA SER A 83 1.50 -4.49 -13.53
C SER A 83 0.19 -5.23 -13.24
N GLY A 84 -0.62 -4.75 -12.32
CA GLY A 84 -1.92 -5.33 -12.01
C GLY A 84 -2.82 -4.39 -11.24
N VAL A 85 -4.11 -4.46 -11.52
CA VAL A 85 -5.18 -3.79 -10.79
C VAL A 85 -6.21 -4.85 -10.43
N PHE A 86 -6.38 -5.10 -9.14
CA PHE A 86 -7.26 -6.16 -8.60
C PHE A 86 -8.51 -5.61 -7.94
N ALA A 87 -8.53 -4.33 -7.66
CA ALA A 87 -9.66 -3.65 -7.05
C ALA A 87 -10.55 -2.97 -8.08
N SER A 88 -11.83 -2.90 -7.77
CA SER A 88 -12.84 -2.16 -8.51
C SER A 88 -13.56 -1.19 -7.58
N GLU A 89 -14.22 -0.20 -8.15
CA GLU A 89 -15.07 0.72 -7.37
C GLU A 89 -16.14 -0.05 -6.59
N GLY A 90 -16.28 0.26 -5.32
CA GLY A 90 -17.19 -0.40 -4.39
C GLY A 90 -16.58 -1.57 -3.62
N ASP A 91 -15.40 -2.05 -3.98
CA ASP A 91 -14.75 -3.17 -3.28
C ASP A 91 -14.28 -2.75 -1.88
N SER A 92 -14.27 -3.71 -0.95
CA SER A 92 -13.59 -3.57 0.33
C SER A 92 -12.08 -3.70 0.12
N ALA A 93 -11.33 -2.67 0.52
CA ALA A 93 -9.87 -2.68 0.40
C ALA A 93 -9.23 -3.85 1.17
N ASP A 94 -9.72 -4.13 2.38
CA ASP A 94 -9.22 -5.26 3.19
C ASP A 94 -9.56 -6.61 2.55
N GLY A 95 -10.74 -6.73 1.93
CA GLY A 95 -11.15 -7.93 1.21
C GLY A 95 -10.24 -8.22 0.01
N ILE A 96 -9.91 -7.21 -0.77
CA ILE A 96 -8.99 -7.32 -1.91
C ILE A 96 -7.57 -7.63 -1.43
N LYS A 97 -7.09 -6.93 -0.39
CA LYS A 97 -5.77 -7.21 0.21
C LYS A 97 -5.64 -8.66 0.69
N THR A 98 -6.67 -9.16 1.37
CA THR A 98 -6.68 -10.56 1.85
C THR A 98 -6.64 -11.56 0.70
N ARG A 99 -7.35 -11.28 -0.40
CA ARG A 99 -7.47 -12.18 -1.55
C ARG A 99 -6.26 -12.12 -2.48
N TYR A 100 -5.74 -10.93 -2.76
CA TYR A 100 -4.75 -10.69 -3.81
C TYR A 100 -3.43 -10.09 -3.30
N GLY A 101 -3.33 -9.79 -2.00
CA GLY A 101 -2.15 -9.18 -1.39
C GLY A 101 -2.06 -7.66 -1.55
N GLY A 102 -2.81 -7.06 -2.45
CA GLY A 102 -2.83 -5.63 -2.70
C GLY A 102 -3.90 -5.22 -3.70
N LEU A 103 -4.24 -3.93 -3.71
CA LEU A 103 -5.22 -3.34 -4.64
C LEU A 103 -4.64 -3.17 -6.03
N VAL A 104 -3.41 -2.68 -6.08
CA VAL A 104 -2.64 -2.38 -7.29
C VAL A 104 -1.22 -2.87 -7.07
N TYR A 105 -0.59 -3.36 -8.13
CA TYR A 105 0.82 -3.72 -8.13
C TYR A 105 1.59 -2.82 -9.10
N ILE A 106 2.74 -2.31 -8.63
CA ILE A 106 3.66 -1.50 -9.41
C ILE A 106 4.96 -2.27 -9.57
N GLU A 107 5.35 -2.53 -10.81
CA GLU A 107 6.66 -3.08 -11.13
C GLU A 107 7.68 -1.94 -11.19
N PRO A 108 8.68 -1.91 -10.29
CA PRO A 108 9.67 -0.86 -10.26
C PRO A 108 10.47 -0.77 -11.57
N ILE A 109 11.00 0.41 -11.87
CA ILE A 109 11.84 0.66 -13.05
C ILE A 109 13.08 -0.24 -13.03
N ASN A 110 13.71 -0.38 -11.87
CA ASN A 110 14.91 -1.21 -11.71
C ASN A 110 14.50 -2.67 -11.53
N ARG A 111 14.81 -3.51 -12.52
CA ARG A 111 14.32 -4.88 -12.63
C ARG A 111 15.09 -5.91 -11.81
N TYR A 112 16.33 -5.60 -11.42
CA TYR A 112 17.21 -6.54 -10.76
C TYR A 112 17.53 -6.11 -9.34
N THR A 113 17.51 -7.08 -8.45
CA THR A 113 17.90 -6.95 -7.06
C THR A 113 18.92 -8.02 -6.71
N LEU A 114 19.92 -7.68 -5.93
CA LEU A 114 20.91 -8.63 -5.44
C LEU A 114 20.73 -8.87 -3.96
N SER A 115 20.76 -10.15 -3.59
CA SER A 115 20.95 -10.59 -2.22
C SER A 115 22.45 -10.81 -2.00
N CYS A 116 23.03 -9.99 -1.13
CA CYS A 116 24.48 -9.87 -0.98
C CYS A 116 24.95 -10.24 0.41
N SER A 117 26.20 -10.67 0.50
CA SER A 117 26.92 -10.90 1.75
C SER A 117 28.34 -10.35 1.68
N THR A 118 28.78 -9.79 2.80
CA THR A 118 30.19 -9.40 2.98
C THR A 118 31.07 -10.56 3.40
N GLU A 119 30.49 -11.70 3.83
CA GLU A 119 31.18 -12.87 4.35
C GLU A 119 32.27 -13.35 3.41
N LYS A 120 33.44 -13.41 3.58
CA LYS A 120 34.54 -13.93 2.75
C LYS A 120 34.83 -13.17 1.43
N ALA A 121 34.09 -12.10 1.13
CA ALA A 121 34.29 -11.37 -0.12
C ALA A 121 34.91 -9.97 0.07
N TYR A 122 35.39 -9.66 1.26
CA TYR A 122 36.06 -8.39 1.55
C TYR A 122 37.53 -8.62 1.95
N ASN A 123 38.39 -7.66 1.59
CA ASN A 123 39.83 -7.74 1.83
C ASN A 123 40.30 -7.04 3.11
N SER A 124 39.49 -6.17 3.69
CA SER A 124 39.80 -5.45 4.92
C SER A 124 38.59 -5.36 5.83
N SER A 125 38.84 -5.10 7.12
CA SER A 125 37.76 -4.91 8.09
C SER A 125 36.86 -3.73 7.74
N GLU A 126 37.38 -2.73 7.06
CA GLU A 126 36.64 -1.53 6.62
C GLU A 126 35.59 -1.86 5.55
N ASN A 127 35.87 -2.85 4.70
CA ASN A 127 34.94 -3.28 3.64
C ASN A 127 33.72 -4.03 4.17
N ARG A 128 33.69 -4.37 5.46
CA ARG A 128 32.51 -4.94 6.13
C ARG A 128 31.44 -3.90 6.45
N TYR A 129 31.80 -2.64 6.51
CA TYR A 129 30.86 -1.58 6.84
C TYR A 129 30.12 -1.11 5.60
N ILE A 130 28.91 -1.58 5.44
CA ILE A 130 28.02 -1.24 4.33
C ILE A 130 27.09 -0.11 4.78
N HIS A 131 26.79 0.81 3.87
CA HIS A 131 25.92 1.94 4.12
C HIS A 131 24.74 1.97 3.14
N ILE A 132 23.53 2.15 3.65
CA ILE A 132 22.35 2.37 2.82
C ILE A 132 22.53 3.64 2.00
N GLY A 133 22.21 3.58 0.70
CA GLY A 133 22.42 4.68 -0.27
C GLY A 133 23.79 4.69 -0.90
N GLU A 134 24.69 3.78 -0.54
CA GLU A 134 26.02 3.66 -1.13
C GLU A 134 25.92 3.22 -2.59
N SER A 135 26.58 3.97 -3.48
CA SER A 135 26.71 3.59 -4.89
C SER A 135 27.84 2.57 -5.07
N ILE A 136 27.54 1.51 -5.79
CA ILE A 136 28.46 0.39 -5.97
C ILE A 136 28.54 -0.05 -7.45
N TYR A 137 29.56 -0.83 -7.74
CA TYR A 137 29.85 -1.39 -9.06
C TYR A 137 29.80 -2.91 -8.99
N LEU A 138 29.26 -3.51 -10.04
CA LEU A 138 28.96 -4.94 -10.12
C LEU A 138 29.73 -5.58 -11.27
N LYS A 139 30.30 -6.75 -11.03
CA LYS A 139 30.97 -7.54 -12.06
C LYS A 139 30.70 -9.01 -11.85
N CYS A 140 30.25 -9.70 -12.89
CA CYS A 140 29.98 -11.13 -12.80
C CYS A 140 31.27 -11.93 -12.49
N THR A 141 31.14 -12.96 -11.68
CA THR A 141 32.30 -13.74 -11.21
C THR A 141 32.81 -14.75 -12.22
N LYS A 142 31.98 -15.15 -13.21
CA LYS A 142 32.33 -16.21 -14.15
C LYS A 142 33.43 -15.79 -15.13
N ASP A 143 33.25 -14.66 -15.78
CA ASP A 143 34.15 -14.19 -16.85
C ASP A 143 34.32 -12.66 -16.87
N GLY A 144 33.61 -11.95 -15.99
CA GLY A 144 33.65 -10.49 -15.93
C GLY A 144 32.95 -9.78 -17.10
N SER A 145 32.25 -10.51 -17.97
CA SER A 145 31.61 -9.94 -19.15
C SER A 145 30.41 -9.05 -18.82
N HIS A 146 29.67 -9.37 -17.76
CA HIS A 146 28.54 -8.57 -17.28
C HIS A 146 29.02 -7.63 -16.18
N GLN A 147 28.80 -6.35 -16.40
CA GLN A 147 29.17 -5.28 -15.49
C GLN A 147 27.99 -4.33 -15.32
N GLY A 148 27.90 -3.69 -14.18
CA GLY A 148 26.82 -2.77 -13.90
C GLY A 148 27.07 -1.92 -12.67
N ARG A 149 26.03 -1.19 -12.29
CA ARG A 149 26.00 -0.30 -11.12
C ARG A 149 24.76 -0.57 -10.29
N GLY A 150 24.84 -0.23 -9.03
CA GLY A 150 23.72 -0.36 -8.12
C GLY A 150 23.83 0.56 -6.92
N ILE A 151 22.81 0.49 -6.08
CA ILE A 151 22.71 1.22 -4.82
C ILE A 151 22.36 0.22 -3.74
N VAL A 152 23.02 0.32 -2.58
CA VAL A 152 22.63 -0.44 -1.39
C VAL A 152 21.32 0.12 -0.86
N THR A 153 20.28 -0.70 -0.81
CA THR A 153 18.93 -0.28 -0.40
C THR A 153 18.51 -0.76 0.97
N ALA A 154 19.10 -1.83 1.47
CA ALA A 154 18.78 -2.38 2.77
C ALA A 154 19.95 -3.17 3.36
N ILE A 155 20.02 -3.21 4.69
CA ILE A 155 20.92 -4.06 5.46
C ILE A 155 20.03 -4.92 6.35
N ASP A 156 20.34 -6.22 6.46
CA ASP A 156 19.58 -7.13 7.30
C ASP A 156 19.75 -6.75 8.78
N GLU A 157 18.63 -6.63 9.50
CA GLU A 157 18.63 -6.19 10.90
C GLU A 157 19.23 -7.23 11.85
N LYS A 158 19.22 -8.51 11.45
CA LYS A 158 19.71 -9.61 12.26
C LYS A 158 21.15 -10.01 11.91
N ASP A 159 21.57 -9.69 10.70
CA ASP A 159 22.88 -10.05 10.17
C ASP A 159 23.41 -8.94 9.26
N GLU A 160 24.16 -8.03 9.84
CA GLU A 160 24.76 -6.88 9.14
C GLU A 160 25.72 -7.26 8.00
N SER A 161 26.14 -8.54 7.92
CA SER A 161 26.91 -9.05 6.80
C SER A 161 26.06 -9.25 5.54
N LYS A 162 24.74 -9.22 5.67
CA LYS A 162 23.78 -9.39 4.58
C LYS A 162 23.13 -8.06 4.22
N TYR A 163 23.08 -7.78 2.92
CA TYR A 163 22.51 -6.55 2.42
C TYR A 163 21.88 -6.75 1.05
N THR A 164 21.05 -5.80 0.66
CA THR A 164 20.36 -5.79 -0.63
C THR A 164 20.87 -4.65 -1.49
N VAL A 165 21.11 -4.95 -2.76
CA VAL A 165 21.49 -3.97 -3.77
C VAL A 165 20.43 -3.95 -4.86
N GLU A 166 19.97 -2.76 -5.22
CA GLU A 166 19.16 -2.54 -6.40
C GLU A 166 20.06 -2.15 -7.57
N VAL A 167 19.93 -2.87 -8.68
CA VAL A 167 20.73 -2.62 -9.87
C VAL A 167 20.15 -1.42 -10.62
N THR A 168 20.95 -0.38 -10.80
CA THR A 168 20.57 0.85 -11.48
C THR A 168 21.07 0.94 -12.92
N GLY A 169 21.95 0.04 -13.32
CA GLY A 169 22.46 -0.03 -14.70
C GLY A 169 23.25 -1.32 -14.91
N GLY A 170 23.24 -1.79 -16.16
CA GLY A 170 23.88 -3.04 -16.56
C GLY A 170 22.88 -4.17 -16.79
N GLU A 171 23.33 -5.19 -17.47
CA GLU A 171 22.55 -6.39 -17.81
C GLU A 171 23.17 -7.62 -17.17
N PHE A 172 22.35 -8.43 -16.53
CA PHE A 172 22.77 -9.65 -15.84
C PHE A 172 21.79 -10.79 -16.13
N TYR A 173 22.25 -12.03 -16.00
CA TYR A 173 21.36 -13.19 -16.00
C TYR A 173 20.75 -13.42 -14.61
N MET A 174 19.54 -13.94 -14.56
CA MET A 174 18.92 -14.37 -13.32
C MET A 174 19.76 -15.48 -12.66
N GLY A 175 20.00 -15.36 -11.35
CA GLY A 175 20.81 -16.28 -10.61
C GLY A 175 22.31 -16.14 -10.80
N GLU A 176 22.75 -15.15 -11.58
CA GLU A 176 24.18 -14.88 -11.78
C GLU A 176 24.83 -14.40 -10.49
N THR A 177 26.04 -14.85 -10.25
CA THR A 177 26.85 -14.40 -9.12
C THR A 177 27.71 -13.22 -9.54
N VAL A 178 27.66 -12.15 -8.75
CA VAL A 178 28.45 -10.93 -8.98
C VAL A 178 29.25 -10.55 -7.75
N ASP A 179 30.44 -10.04 -7.98
CA ASP A 179 31.24 -9.34 -6.97
C ASP A 179 30.88 -7.84 -6.96
N ILE A 180 30.95 -7.26 -5.78
CA ILE A 180 30.49 -5.90 -5.50
C ILE A 180 31.68 -5.04 -5.08
N TYR A 181 31.84 -3.90 -5.74
CA TYR A 181 32.98 -3.02 -5.57
C TYR A 181 32.53 -1.58 -5.29
N ARG A 182 33.36 -0.83 -4.55
CA ARG A 182 33.15 0.59 -4.31
C ARG A 182 33.68 1.48 -5.44
N ASN A 183 34.60 0.98 -6.26
CA ASN A 183 35.13 1.75 -7.39
C ASN A 183 34.85 1.10 -8.73
N SER A 184 34.91 1.91 -9.78
CA SER A 184 34.63 1.52 -11.17
C SER A 184 35.71 0.67 -11.83
N GLU A 185 36.89 0.63 -11.23
CA GLU A 185 38.05 -0.14 -11.72
C GLU A 185 37.99 -1.59 -11.27
N TYR A 186 37.02 -1.95 -10.43
CA TYR A 186 36.86 -3.30 -9.86
C TYR A 186 38.11 -3.81 -9.12
N GLU A 187 38.77 -2.92 -8.42
CA GLU A 187 39.95 -3.25 -7.64
C GLU A 187 39.57 -4.14 -6.44
N THR A 188 40.33 -5.20 -6.26
CA THR A 188 40.09 -6.17 -5.18
C THR A 188 40.05 -5.51 -3.80
N ALA A 189 40.85 -4.48 -3.57
CA ALA A 189 40.85 -3.72 -2.31
C ALA A 189 39.52 -2.99 -2.03
N SER A 190 38.73 -2.69 -3.05
CA SER A 190 37.43 -2.03 -2.95
C SER A 190 36.26 -3.00 -2.87
N ARG A 191 36.50 -4.29 -2.94
CA ARG A 191 35.45 -5.31 -2.91
C ARG A 191 34.77 -5.37 -1.54
N ILE A 192 33.46 -5.21 -1.53
CA ILE A 192 32.65 -5.19 -0.31
C ILE A 192 31.73 -6.38 -0.17
N GLY A 193 31.68 -7.25 -1.16
CA GLY A 193 30.87 -8.44 -1.03
C GLY A 193 30.63 -9.17 -2.35
N ARG A 194 29.74 -10.13 -2.24
CA ARG A 194 29.26 -10.96 -3.35
C ARG A 194 27.75 -11.16 -3.22
N GLY A 195 27.08 -11.21 -4.34
CA GLY A 195 25.65 -11.39 -4.37
C GLY A 195 25.16 -12.22 -5.54
N THR A 196 23.88 -12.58 -5.46
CA THR A 196 23.15 -13.32 -6.50
C THR A 196 22.07 -12.42 -7.08
N VAL A 197 21.99 -12.35 -8.40
CA VAL A 197 21.03 -11.54 -9.13
C VAL A 197 19.65 -12.21 -9.07
N GLY A 198 18.67 -11.46 -8.58
CA GLY A 198 17.27 -11.81 -8.57
C GLY A 198 16.41 -10.75 -9.25
N ARG A 199 15.13 -11.05 -9.41
CA ARG A 199 14.17 -10.08 -9.93
C ARG A 199 13.64 -9.20 -8.81
N THR A 200 13.54 -7.91 -9.06
CA THR A 200 12.85 -7.00 -8.16
C THR A 200 11.37 -7.36 -8.08
N GLN A 201 10.85 -7.48 -6.85
CA GLN A 201 9.45 -7.80 -6.63
C GLN A 201 8.57 -6.60 -6.93
N ALA A 202 7.37 -6.85 -7.47
CA ALA A 202 6.35 -5.83 -7.62
C ALA A 202 5.89 -5.30 -6.25
N VAL A 203 5.67 -4.00 -6.16
CA VAL A 203 5.23 -3.32 -4.95
C VAL A 203 3.72 -3.30 -4.89
N ALA A 204 3.14 -3.85 -3.82
CA ALA A 204 1.71 -3.82 -3.57
C ALA A 204 1.28 -2.48 -2.98
N VAL A 205 0.32 -1.83 -3.61
CA VAL A 205 -0.34 -0.62 -3.10
C VAL A 205 -1.61 -1.03 -2.35
N ASN A 206 -1.74 -0.63 -1.11
CA ASN A 206 -2.87 -0.95 -0.25
C ASN A 206 -3.55 0.31 0.27
N GLY A 207 -4.75 0.14 0.77
CA GLY A 207 -5.54 1.17 1.41
C GLY A 207 -6.48 0.55 2.43
N THR A 208 -7.34 1.37 3.00
CA THR A 208 -8.36 0.99 3.98
C THR A 208 -9.73 1.45 3.53
N GLY A 209 -10.78 0.82 4.05
CA GLY A 209 -12.16 1.15 3.73
C GLY A 209 -12.61 0.59 2.39
N SER A 210 -13.54 1.27 1.73
CA SER A 210 -14.07 0.89 0.42
C SER A 210 -13.40 1.69 -0.69
N VAL A 211 -13.16 1.05 -1.81
CA VAL A 211 -12.58 1.67 -3.01
C VAL A 211 -13.61 2.59 -3.65
N LEU A 212 -13.33 3.89 -3.68
CA LEU A 212 -14.21 4.85 -4.33
C LEU A 212 -13.90 4.98 -5.82
N ARG A 213 -12.62 5.06 -6.16
CA ARG A 213 -12.17 5.23 -7.54
C ARG A 213 -10.76 4.69 -7.72
N ILE A 214 -10.48 4.17 -8.91
CA ILE A 214 -9.17 3.74 -9.34
C ILE A 214 -8.75 4.62 -10.52
N HIS A 215 -7.58 5.28 -10.37
CA HIS A 215 -7.07 6.25 -11.33
C HIS A 215 -6.05 5.68 -12.30
N VAL A 216 -5.71 4.40 -12.14
CA VAL A 216 -4.66 3.73 -12.92
C VAL A 216 -5.19 2.46 -13.57
N LYS A 217 -4.55 2.06 -14.64
CA LYS A 217 -4.81 0.79 -15.34
C LYS A 217 -3.47 0.06 -15.62
N PRO A 218 -3.49 -1.25 -15.87
CA PRO A 218 -2.30 -1.98 -16.27
C PRO A 218 -1.61 -1.32 -17.47
N GLY A 219 -0.30 -1.14 -17.37
CA GLY A 219 0.53 -0.49 -18.38
C GLY A 219 0.80 0.99 -18.17
N ASP A 220 0.11 1.66 -17.24
CA ASP A 220 0.41 3.05 -16.88
C ASP A 220 1.79 3.16 -16.21
N THR A 221 2.51 4.27 -16.47
CA THR A 221 3.85 4.56 -15.94
C THR A 221 3.89 5.90 -15.23
#